data_347861802071cedbaa67f58efbbb0f82
#
_entry.id   347861802071cedbaa67f58efbbb0f82
#
_cell.length_a   1.000
_cell.length_b   1.000
_cell.length_c   1.000
_cell.angle_alpha   90.00
_cell.angle_beta   90.00
_cell.angle_gamma   90.00
#
_symmetry.space_group_name_H-M   'P 1'
#
loop_
_entity.id
_entity.type
_entity.pdbx_description
1 polymer ?
#
loop_
_entity_poly.entity_id
_entity_poly.type
_entity_poly.pdbx_seq_one_letter_code
_entity_poly.pdbx_strand_id
1 'polypeptide(L)' 'MAILEGDRLTDRLTGQSFIVKKIVDRTVILEAEGSTNRFYLGDAVVELLFERTQDREDLN' A
#
# COMPACT_ATOMS: atom_id res chain seq x y z
N MET A 1 4.08 -4.23 -10.08
CA MET A 1 3.18 -3.06 -9.91
C MET A 1 4.04 -1.85 -9.62
N ALA A 2 3.69 -0.72 -10.21
CA ALA A 2 4.43 0.51 -9.93
C ALA A 2 3.79 1.15 -8.71
N ILE A 3 4.55 1.25 -7.63
CA ILE A 3 4.04 1.79 -6.37
C ILE A 3 4.23 3.29 -6.39
N LEU A 4 3.16 4.02 -6.09
CA LEU A 4 3.18 5.48 -6.09
C LEU A 4 2.73 6.01 -4.75
N GLU A 5 3.24 7.17 -4.36
CA GLU A 5 2.77 7.83 -3.15
C GLU A 5 1.30 8.15 -3.32
N GLY A 6 0.53 7.91 -2.26
CA GLY A 6 -0.91 8.07 -2.30
C GLY A 6 -1.66 6.81 -2.66
N ASP A 7 -0.98 5.80 -3.16
CA ASP A 7 -1.64 4.54 -3.51
C ASP A 7 -2.27 3.89 -2.30
N ARG A 8 -3.39 3.23 -2.53
CA ARG A 8 -4.06 2.44 -1.51
C ARG A 8 -3.79 0.98 -1.82
N LEU A 9 -3.24 0.28 -0.86
CA LEU A 9 -2.82 -1.10 -1.03
C LEU A 9 -3.55 -1.98 -0.03
N THR A 10 -3.75 -3.24 -0.40
CA THR A 10 -4.40 -4.23 0.45
C THR A 10 -3.43 -5.37 0.71
N ASP A 11 -3.28 -5.72 1.98
CA ASP A 11 -2.48 -6.88 2.38
C ASP A 11 -3.16 -8.14 1.88
N ARG A 12 -2.44 -8.93 1.10
CA ARG A 12 -3.03 -10.12 0.47
C ARG A 12 -3.45 -11.18 1.48
N LEU A 13 -2.83 -11.17 2.66
CA LEU A 13 -3.13 -12.19 3.66
C LEU A 13 -4.24 -11.77 4.58
N THR A 14 -4.26 -10.51 4.99
CA THR A 14 -5.19 -10.07 6.02
C THR A 14 -6.35 -9.26 5.48
N GLY A 15 -6.22 -8.72 4.27
CA GLY A 15 -7.22 -7.82 3.71
C GLY A 15 -7.16 -6.42 4.27
N GLN A 16 -6.19 -6.13 5.12
CA GLN A 16 -6.09 -4.80 5.71
C GLN A 16 -5.59 -3.80 4.68
N SER A 17 -6.10 -2.58 4.74
CA SER A 17 -5.77 -1.53 3.78
C SER A 17 -4.74 -0.58 4.34
N PHE A 18 -3.88 -0.10 3.46
CA PHE A 18 -2.78 0.81 3.79
C PHE A 18 -2.69 1.89 2.74
N ILE A 19 -2.12 3.02 3.13
CA ILE A 19 -1.85 4.12 2.20
C ILE A 19 -0.33 4.27 2.10
N VAL A 20 0.16 4.44 0.88
CA VAL A 20 1.57 4.72 0.65
C VAL A 20 1.79 6.19 0.96
N LYS A 21 2.49 6.47 2.06
CA LYS A 21 2.69 7.85 2.49
C LYS A 21 3.91 8.47 1.83
N LYS A 22 4.94 7.68 1.60
CA LYS A 22 6.16 8.20 1.03
C LYS A 22 7.01 7.05 0.50
N ILE A 23 7.83 7.34 -0.49
CA ILE A 23 8.81 6.39 -1.00
C ILE A 23 10.16 7.08 -0.96
N VAL A 24 11.12 6.46 -0.27
CA VAL A 24 12.47 6.98 -0.16
C VAL A 24 13.42 5.88 -0.61
N ASP A 25 14.11 6.16 -1.72
CA ASP A 25 14.92 5.13 -2.34
C ASP A 25 14.03 3.95 -2.65
N ARG A 26 14.32 2.78 -2.13
CA ARG A 26 13.50 1.60 -2.35
C ARG A 26 12.67 1.23 -1.15
N THR A 27 12.54 2.13 -0.21
CA THR A 27 11.75 1.90 1.00
C THR A 27 10.40 2.59 0.85
N VAL A 28 9.35 1.81 1.05
CA VAL A 28 7.98 2.29 0.98
C VAL A 28 7.48 2.47 2.41
N ILE A 29 6.96 3.65 2.70
CA ILE A 29 6.40 3.93 4.02
C ILE A 29 4.89 3.84 3.90
N LEU A 30 4.33 2.86 4.60
CA LEU A 30 2.90 2.57 4.57
C LEU A 30 2.27 2.99 5.89
N GLU A 31 1.05 3.46 5.82
CA GLU A 31 0.29 3.77 7.02
C GLU A 31 -1.02 2.98 6.96
N ALA A 32 -1.33 2.25 8.03
CA ALA A 32 -2.56 1.47 8.08
C ALA A 32 -3.76 2.43 8.06
N GLU A 33 -4.75 2.12 7.25
CA GLU A 33 -5.95 2.95 7.19
C GLU A 33 -6.64 2.98 8.54
N GLY A 34 -7.07 4.17 8.94
CA GLY A 34 -7.75 4.32 10.22
C GLY A 34 -6.79 4.35 11.40
N SER A 35 -5.50 4.48 11.16
CA SER A 35 -4.49 4.42 12.21
C SER A 35 -3.34 5.33 11.81
N THR A 36 -2.46 5.62 12.76
CA THR A 36 -1.23 6.33 12.46
C THR A 36 -0.03 5.39 12.49
N ASN A 37 -0.27 4.09 12.59
CA ASN A 37 0.83 3.11 12.59
C ASN A 37 1.47 3.09 11.22
N ARG A 38 2.80 3.15 11.19
CA ARG A 38 3.55 3.18 9.96
C ARG A 38 4.49 1.99 9.88
N PHE A 39 4.69 1.53 8.65
CA PHE A 39 5.53 0.37 8.38
C PHE A 39 6.50 0.74 7.26
N TYR A 40 7.73 0.33 7.39
CA TYR A 40 8.80 0.64 6.44
C TYR A 40 9.20 -0.68 5.79
N LEU A 41 8.89 -0.83 4.52
CA LEU A 41 9.15 -2.08 3.80
C LEU A 41 9.85 -1.78 2.48
N GLY A 42 10.71 -2.70 2.07
CA GLY A 42 11.30 -2.59 0.76
C GLY A 42 10.24 -2.73 -0.32
N ASP A 43 10.45 -2.08 -1.46
CA ASP A 43 9.46 -2.09 -2.52
C ASP A 43 9.21 -3.50 -3.03
N ALA A 44 10.22 -4.35 -3.08
CA ALA A 44 10.03 -5.72 -3.54
C ALA A 44 9.14 -6.50 -2.57
N VAL A 45 9.26 -6.23 -1.27
CA VAL A 45 8.42 -6.88 -0.27
C VAL A 45 6.99 -6.41 -0.42
N VAL A 46 6.80 -5.12 -0.67
CA VAL A 46 5.46 -4.60 -0.86
C VAL A 46 4.79 -5.25 -2.06
N GLU A 47 5.53 -5.42 -3.15
CA GLU A 47 4.96 -6.06 -4.33
C GLU A 47 4.57 -7.51 -4.06
N LEU A 48 5.33 -8.17 -3.19
CA LEU A 48 5.05 -9.56 -2.88
C LEU A 48 3.81 -9.70 -1.99
N LEU A 49 3.66 -8.83 -1.00
CA LEU A 49 2.66 -9.02 0.05
C LEU A 49 1.39 -8.22 -0.15
N PHE A 50 1.40 -7.22 -1.01
CA PHE A 50 0.26 -6.31 -1.18
C PHE A 50 -0.19 -6.28 -2.61
N GLU A 51 -1.42 -5.81 -2.80
CA GLU A 51 -1.93 -5.53 -4.14
C GLU A 51 -2.62 -4.17 -4.08
N ARG A 52 -2.69 -3.51 -5.24
CA ARG A 52 -3.36 -2.22 -5.30
C ARG A 52 -4.85 -2.43 -5.09
N THR A 53 -5.42 -1.67 -4.18
CA THR A 53 -6.84 -1.76 -3.91
C THR A 53 -7.61 -1.30 -5.14
N GLN A 54 -8.57 -2.09 -5.56
CA GLN A 54 -9.42 -1.74 -6.69
C GLN A 54 -10.44 -0.73 -6.26
N ASP A 55 -10.62 0.26 -7.10
CA ASP A 55 -11.63 1.26 -6.86
C ASP A 55 -12.85 0.88 -7.67
N ARG A 56 -13.93 0.58 -7.00
CA ARG A 56 -15.07 -0.03 -7.65
C ARG A 56 -16.09 0.93 -8.16
N GLU A 57 -16.06 2.13 -7.73
CA GLU A 57 -17.13 3.01 -8.11
C GLU A 57 -17.00 3.45 -9.54
N ASP A 58 -15.90 3.25 -10.18
CA ASP A 58 -15.75 3.62 -11.56
C ASP A 58 -16.34 2.61 -12.51
N LEU A 59 -16.96 1.61 -12.01
CA LEU A 59 -17.42 0.55 -12.85
C LEU A 59 -18.74 0.79 -13.49
N ASN A 60 -19.33 1.71 -13.20
CA ASN A 60 -20.60 1.83 -13.77
C ASN A 60 -20.88 2.75 -14.65
#